data_96cfe088591a2a7bec9040979b7867c2
#
_entry.id   96cfe088591a2a7bec9040979b7867c2
#
_cell.length_a   1.000
_cell.length_b   1.000
_cell.length_c   1.000
_cell.angle_alpha   90.00
_cell.angle_beta   90.00
_cell.angle_gamma   90.00
#
_symmetry.space_group_name_H-M   'P 1'
#
loop_
_entity.id
_entity.type
_entity.pdbx_description
1 polymer ?
#
loop_
_entity_poly.entity_id
_entity_poly.type
_entity_poly.pdbx_seq_one_letter_code
_entity_poly.pdbx_strand_id
1 'polypeptide(L)'
;MKDVDNKRKPHSAKAHTRDEIASHKNSKISVILIGIIVLAALVFSIVAPNQFNALYEAVIGRPAETVSPFTGNSPDTILSTPNASPSSENESAKTLEAYFVNVGQGDCIFLRSPNGKTMLVDCGELSSFPAVEEFLKSQNVERLDVVVATHPHSDHIGGMAKVIDNYKIGKFYMPAIENTSSAFEAMISALEEKEVNVIAADASTKSKIRWDDDVEVRILSPFSDIEYSNLNCYSVVMRIKFADTALVLTGDCEKESERIMLDRLPTDYFTADILKLGHHGSSTSTSVDFLTAVNPSVAIAMLGKDNSYGHPHRETLKLMKDYALKLYRTDKCGAIRVVLDGKTVAVFPERKS
;
A
#
# COMPACT_ATOMS: atom_id res chain seq x y z
N MET A 1 3.21 55.09 -61.52
CA MET A 1 2.75 54.31 -62.69
C MET A 1 2.83 52.83 -62.34
N LYS A 2 1.72 52.14 -62.44
CA LYS A 2 1.43 50.72 -62.33
C LYS A 2 0.92 50.23 -60.94
N ASP A 3 -0.35 50.04 -61.04
CA ASP A 3 -1.29 49.32 -60.17
C ASP A 3 -0.80 47.96 -59.62
N VAL A 4 -1.15 47.70 -58.37
CA VAL A 4 -1.14 46.38 -57.83
C VAL A 4 -2.54 46.05 -57.40
N ASP A 5 -3.10 45.12 -58.10
CA ASP A 5 -4.46 44.57 -57.95
C ASP A 5 -4.60 43.74 -56.70
N ASN A 6 -5.52 44.16 -55.83
CA ASN A 6 -5.81 43.51 -54.53
C ASN A 6 -7.02 42.57 -54.69
N LYS A 7 -6.79 41.30 -55.04
CA LYS A 7 -7.85 40.28 -55.09
C LYS A 7 -8.05 39.67 -53.71
N ARG A 8 -9.10 40.10 -52.97
CA ARG A 8 -9.65 39.41 -51.82
C ARG A 8 -10.32 38.11 -52.25
N LYS A 9 -9.87 36.98 -51.66
CA LYS A 9 -10.56 35.69 -51.75
C LYS A 9 -11.70 35.67 -50.74
N PRO A 10 -12.88 35.12 -51.09
CA PRO A 10 -13.99 34.98 -50.12
C PRO A 10 -13.75 33.85 -49.14
N HIS A 11 -14.02 34.10 -47.86
CA HIS A 11 -14.10 33.08 -46.82
C HIS A 11 -15.27 32.13 -47.11
N SER A 12 -15.00 30.87 -47.37
CA SER A 12 -16.00 29.81 -47.45
C SER A 12 -16.39 29.44 -46.03
N ALA A 13 -17.65 29.78 -45.62
CA ALA A 13 -18.29 29.25 -44.47
C ALA A 13 -18.55 27.74 -44.71
N LYS A 14 -17.91 26.87 -43.88
CA LYS A 14 -18.24 25.44 -43.86
C LYS A 14 -19.67 25.28 -43.32
N ALA A 15 -20.56 24.89 -44.19
CA ALA A 15 -21.91 24.45 -43.77
C ALA A 15 -21.73 23.08 -43.06
N HIS A 16 -22.04 23.03 -41.77
CA HIS A 16 -22.18 21.74 -41.06
C HIS A 16 -23.39 20.99 -41.64
N THR A 17 -23.19 19.73 -42.00
CA THR A 17 -24.23 18.90 -42.60
C THR A 17 -25.29 18.53 -41.52
N ARG A 18 -26.52 18.33 -41.93
CA ARG A 18 -27.65 17.94 -41.06
C ARG A 18 -27.34 16.70 -40.20
N ASP A 19 -26.49 15.81 -40.70
CA ASP A 19 -26.11 14.56 -40.04
C ASP A 19 -25.14 14.77 -38.84
N GLU A 20 -24.24 15.76 -38.89
CA GLU A 20 -23.37 16.11 -37.75
C GLU A 20 -24.16 16.72 -36.59
N ILE A 21 -25.20 17.51 -36.88
CA ILE A 21 -26.08 18.10 -35.86
C ILE A 21 -26.97 17.02 -35.21
N ALA A 22 -27.43 16.03 -35.96
CA ALA A 22 -28.22 14.90 -35.44
C ALA A 22 -27.37 13.97 -34.56
N SER A 23 -26.12 13.69 -34.96
CA SER A 23 -25.16 12.88 -34.17
C SER A 23 -24.85 13.53 -32.83
N HIS A 24 -24.57 14.84 -32.83
CA HIS A 24 -24.26 15.57 -31.58
C HIS A 24 -25.47 15.69 -30.62
N LYS A 25 -26.68 15.75 -31.16
CA LYS A 25 -27.92 15.79 -30.38
C LYS A 25 -28.22 14.44 -29.73
N ASN A 26 -28.02 13.33 -30.46
CA ASN A 26 -28.19 11.96 -29.93
C ASN A 26 -27.13 11.61 -28.88
N SER A 27 -25.90 12.05 -29.03
CA SER A 27 -24.84 11.88 -28.02
C SER A 27 -25.17 12.59 -26.70
N LYS A 28 -25.64 13.83 -26.75
CA LYS A 28 -26.07 14.58 -25.54
C LYS A 28 -27.28 13.96 -24.85
N ILE A 29 -28.27 13.46 -25.61
CA ILE A 29 -29.42 12.77 -25.04
C ILE A 29 -29.00 11.48 -24.36
N SER A 30 -28.08 10.70 -24.94
CA SER A 30 -27.55 9.48 -24.34
C SER A 30 -26.80 9.76 -23.02
N VAL A 31 -25.96 10.79 -22.94
CA VAL A 31 -25.25 11.17 -21.72
C VAL A 31 -26.20 11.62 -20.61
N ILE A 32 -27.26 12.38 -20.96
CA ILE A 32 -28.26 12.80 -19.99
C ILE A 32 -29.09 11.61 -19.48
N LEU A 33 -29.43 10.67 -20.34
CA LEU A 33 -30.18 9.46 -19.96
C LEU A 33 -29.38 8.57 -19.03
N ILE A 34 -28.08 8.36 -19.30
CA ILE A 34 -27.16 7.63 -18.42
C ILE A 34 -27.05 8.33 -17.07
N GLY A 35 -26.89 9.65 -17.04
CA GLY A 35 -26.84 10.42 -15.81
C GLY A 35 -28.09 10.28 -14.94
N ILE A 36 -29.28 10.26 -15.55
CA ILE A 36 -30.57 10.06 -14.84
C ILE A 36 -30.64 8.63 -14.29
N ILE A 37 -30.23 7.62 -15.04
CA ILE A 37 -30.25 6.22 -14.60
C ILE A 37 -29.31 6.03 -13.42
N VAL A 38 -28.09 6.58 -13.47
CA VAL A 38 -27.11 6.51 -12.37
C VAL A 38 -27.64 7.23 -11.12
N LEU A 39 -28.26 8.40 -11.27
CA LEU A 39 -28.84 9.13 -10.15
C LEU A 39 -30.01 8.37 -9.53
N ALA A 40 -30.89 7.78 -10.34
CA ALA A 40 -32.01 6.96 -9.87
C ALA A 40 -31.50 5.70 -9.12
N ALA A 41 -30.44 5.04 -9.61
CA ALA A 41 -29.84 3.90 -8.95
C ALA A 41 -29.22 4.29 -7.59
N LEU A 42 -28.55 5.45 -7.52
CA LEU A 42 -27.99 6.00 -6.28
C LEU A 42 -29.09 6.29 -5.25
N VAL A 43 -30.18 6.95 -5.66
CA VAL A 43 -31.32 7.24 -4.77
C VAL A 43 -31.96 5.94 -4.28
N PHE A 44 -32.16 4.96 -5.17
CA PHE A 44 -32.75 3.67 -4.83
C PHE A 44 -31.87 2.86 -3.87
N SER A 45 -30.55 2.90 -4.02
CA SER A 45 -29.61 2.24 -3.09
C SER A 45 -29.63 2.83 -1.67
N ILE A 46 -29.97 4.12 -1.53
CA ILE A 46 -30.08 4.79 -0.24
C ILE A 46 -31.44 4.53 0.43
N VAL A 47 -32.51 4.52 -0.36
CA VAL A 47 -33.89 4.43 0.16
C VAL A 47 -34.34 2.98 0.38
N ALA A 48 -33.87 2.05 -0.44
CA ALA A 48 -34.24 0.64 -0.38
C ALA A 48 -33.03 -0.28 -0.63
N PRO A 49 -32.02 -0.29 0.26
CA PRO A 49 -30.74 -0.97 0.02
C PRO A 49 -30.88 -2.48 -0.21
N ASN A 50 -31.81 -3.14 0.49
CA ASN A 50 -32.01 -4.59 0.32
C ASN A 50 -32.64 -4.95 -1.04
N GLN A 51 -33.47 -4.11 -1.59
CA GLN A 51 -34.10 -4.31 -2.92
C GLN A 51 -33.10 -3.96 -4.03
N PHE A 52 -32.27 -2.94 -3.82
CA PHE A 52 -31.21 -2.58 -4.75
C PHE A 52 -30.18 -3.70 -4.90
N ASN A 53 -29.71 -4.27 -3.80
CA ASN A 53 -28.75 -5.37 -3.82
C ASN A 53 -29.32 -6.61 -4.52
N ALA A 54 -30.57 -6.99 -4.25
CA ALA A 54 -31.22 -8.12 -4.92
C ALA A 54 -31.34 -7.90 -6.44
N LEU A 55 -31.65 -6.68 -6.88
CA LEU A 55 -31.73 -6.35 -8.30
C LEU A 55 -30.37 -6.31 -8.97
N TYR A 56 -29.36 -5.78 -8.29
CA TYR A 56 -27.99 -5.74 -8.76
C TYR A 56 -27.42 -7.15 -9.01
N GLU A 57 -27.63 -8.07 -8.06
CA GLU A 57 -27.21 -9.47 -8.18
C GLU A 57 -27.94 -10.22 -9.29
N ALA A 58 -29.22 -9.98 -9.47
CA ALA A 58 -30.01 -10.57 -10.55
C ALA A 58 -29.54 -10.13 -11.95
N VAL A 59 -29.02 -8.90 -12.07
CA VAL A 59 -28.56 -8.33 -13.36
C VAL A 59 -27.10 -8.72 -13.66
N ILE A 60 -26.25 -8.80 -12.65
CA ILE A 60 -24.81 -9.05 -12.82
C ILE A 60 -24.45 -10.54 -12.71
N GLY A 61 -25.38 -11.38 -12.23
CA GLY A 61 -25.21 -12.83 -12.22
C GLY A 61 -24.17 -13.36 -11.24
N ARG A 62 -23.86 -12.63 -10.17
CA ARG A 62 -23.06 -13.14 -9.06
C ARG A 62 -23.99 -13.74 -8.00
N PRO A 63 -23.78 -15.00 -7.54
CA PRO A 63 -24.54 -15.54 -6.43
C PRO A 63 -24.25 -14.71 -5.17
N ALA A 64 -25.29 -14.38 -4.41
CA ALA A 64 -25.17 -13.76 -3.11
C ALA A 64 -24.40 -14.69 -2.16
N GLU A 65 -23.10 -14.46 -1.99
CA GLU A 65 -22.45 -14.96 -0.78
C GLU A 65 -22.95 -14.10 0.36
N THR A 66 -23.87 -14.67 1.13
CA THR A 66 -24.24 -14.13 2.44
C THR A 66 -22.99 -14.11 3.28
N VAL A 67 -22.35 -12.93 3.39
CA VAL A 67 -21.29 -12.71 4.34
C VAL A 67 -21.92 -12.88 5.72
N SER A 68 -21.82 -14.09 6.25
CA SER A 68 -22.10 -14.35 7.67
C SER A 68 -21.18 -13.42 8.47
N PRO A 69 -21.68 -12.71 9.50
CA PRO A 69 -20.79 -11.97 10.36
C PRO A 69 -19.73 -12.94 10.87
N PHE A 70 -18.47 -12.61 10.66
CA PHE A 70 -17.31 -13.38 11.04
C PHE A 70 -17.42 -13.76 12.51
N THR A 71 -17.73 -15.03 12.80
CA THR A 71 -17.55 -15.62 14.13
C THR A 71 -16.10 -16.07 14.22
N GLY A 72 -15.19 -15.12 14.25
CA GLY A 72 -13.81 -15.36 14.60
C GLY A 72 -13.76 -15.66 16.08
N ASN A 73 -13.33 -16.87 16.42
CA ASN A 73 -12.91 -17.18 17.77
C ASN A 73 -11.84 -16.17 18.17
N SER A 74 -12.12 -15.35 19.17
CA SER A 74 -11.11 -14.53 19.81
C SER A 74 -9.96 -15.44 20.23
N PRO A 75 -8.72 -15.22 19.80
CA PRO A 75 -7.61 -15.87 20.43
C PRO A 75 -7.49 -15.26 21.83
N ASP A 76 -7.83 -16.04 22.84
CA ASP A 76 -7.43 -15.74 24.20
C ASP A 76 -5.92 -15.54 24.21
N THR A 77 -5.51 -14.39 24.73
CA THR A 77 -4.11 -14.09 24.99
C THR A 77 -3.59 -15.13 25.97
N ILE A 78 -2.92 -16.15 25.49
CA ILE A 78 -2.21 -17.09 26.36
C ILE A 78 -0.96 -16.38 26.86
N LEU A 79 -1.11 -15.73 27.99
CA LEU A 79 -0.01 -15.39 28.89
C LEU A 79 0.47 -16.71 29.52
N SER A 80 1.38 -17.41 28.88
CA SER A 80 2.10 -18.49 29.54
C SER A 80 3.22 -17.89 30.39
N THR A 81 3.04 -17.99 31.70
CA THR A 81 4.10 -17.78 32.69
C THR A 81 5.25 -18.78 32.44
N PRO A 82 6.52 -18.35 32.56
CA PRO A 82 7.65 -19.23 32.39
C PRO A 82 7.89 -20.00 33.72
N ASN A 83 7.61 -21.29 33.74
CA ASN A 83 8.19 -22.21 34.70
C ASN A 83 8.50 -23.54 33.99
N ALA A 84 9.68 -23.68 33.46
CA ALA A 84 10.30 -24.96 33.17
C ALA A 84 11.82 -24.78 33.28
N SER A 85 12.43 -25.62 34.11
CA SER A 85 13.86 -25.69 34.39
C SER A 85 14.69 -26.01 33.14
N PRO A 86 16.00 -25.62 33.09
CA PRO A 86 16.80 -25.66 31.90
C PRO A 86 17.33 -27.07 31.62
N SER A 87 17.05 -27.61 30.46
CA SER A 87 17.82 -28.71 29.90
C SER A 87 17.92 -28.53 28.37
N SER A 88 19.17 -28.53 27.91
CA SER A 88 19.68 -28.58 26.52
C SER A 88 19.69 -27.27 25.72
N GLU A 89 20.87 -26.97 25.24
CA GLU A 89 21.36 -26.05 24.22
C GLU A 89 20.27 -25.18 23.53
N ASN A 90 20.29 -23.89 23.90
CA ASN A 90 19.43 -22.84 23.35
C ASN A 90 19.85 -22.55 21.89
N GLU A 91 19.32 -23.28 20.91
CA GLU A 91 19.06 -22.66 19.62
C GLU A 91 18.03 -21.57 19.86
N SER A 92 18.44 -20.31 19.87
CA SER A 92 17.49 -19.20 19.95
C SER A 92 16.49 -19.38 18.81
N ALA A 93 15.21 -19.49 19.15
CA ALA A 93 14.17 -19.73 18.17
C ALA A 93 14.29 -18.66 17.05
N LYS A 94 14.42 -19.11 15.80
CA LYS A 94 14.49 -18.23 14.63
C LYS A 94 13.21 -17.41 14.55
N THR A 95 13.34 -16.10 14.39
CA THR A 95 12.19 -15.19 14.26
C THR A 95 12.41 -14.21 13.11
N LEU A 96 11.33 -13.84 12.44
CA LEU A 96 11.27 -12.66 11.59
C LEU A 96 10.76 -11.50 12.44
N GLU A 97 11.52 -10.41 12.47
CA GLU A 97 11.13 -9.21 13.19
C GLU A 97 10.81 -8.06 12.22
N ALA A 98 9.73 -7.34 12.47
CA ALA A 98 9.37 -6.12 11.75
C ALA A 98 9.17 -4.98 12.75
N TYR A 99 9.82 -3.85 12.47
CA TYR A 99 9.74 -2.63 13.29
C TYR A 99 9.11 -1.53 12.47
N PHE A 100 7.93 -1.09 12.88
CA PHE A 100 7.25 0.07 12.33
C PHE A 100 7.74 1.29 13.10
N VAL A 101 8.73 1.97 12.56
CA VAL A 101 9.44 3.07 13.22
C VAL A 101 8.57 4.32 13.23
N ASN A 102 8.43 4.99 14.37
CA ASN A 102 7.66 6.22 14.44
C ASN A 102 8.45 7.38 13.84
N VAL A 103 8.15 7.72 12.61
CA VAL A 103 8.76 8.84 11.85
C VAL A 103 7.84 10.07 11.76
N GLY A 104 6.77 10.10 12.58
CA GLY A 104 5.69 11.07 12.40
C GLY A 104 4.78 10.66 11.25
N GLN A 105 4.43 11.60 10.35
CA GLN A 105 3.69 11.26 9.14
C GLN A 105 4.63 10.58 8.15
N GLY A 106 4.22 9.41 7.63
CA GLY A 106 5.00 8.64 6.67
C GLY A 106 5.31 7.22 7.14
N ASP A 107 6.01 6.47 6.29
CA ASP A 107 6.39 5.08 6.54
C ASP A 107 7.90 4.94 6.72
N CYS A 108 8.30 4.09 7.67
CA CYS A 108 9.64 3.56 7.81
C CYS A 108 9.54 2.20 8.50
N ILE A 109 9.81 1.13 7.78
CA ILE A 109 9.66 -0.22 8.31
C ILE A 109 10.98 -0.95 8.14
N PHE A 110 11.58 -1.35 9.26
CA PHE A 110 12.79 -2.15 9.28
C PHE A 110 12.45 -3.61 9.56
N LEU A 111 13.05 -4.52 8.81
CA LEU A 111 12.87 -5.96 9.03
C LEU A 111 14.23 -6.64 9.23
N ARG A 112 14.23 -7.61 10.13
CA ARG A 112 15.36 -8.52 10.37
C ARG A 112 14.88 -9.96 10.17
N SER A 113 15.52 -10.66 9.24
CA SER A 113 15.21 -12.06 8.96
C SER A 113 15.72 -13.00 10.05
N PRO A 114 15.25 -14.26 10.07
CA PRO A 114 15.75 -15.29 10.99
C PRO A 114 17.27 -15.55 10.88
N ASN A 115 17.88 -15.26 9.72
CA ASN A 115 19.30 -15.42 9.48
C ASN A 115 20.07 -14.08 9.58
N GLY A 116 19.47 -13.04 10.17
CA GLY A 116 20.09 -11.76 10.44
C GLY A 116 20.20 -10.82 9.24
N LYS A 117 19.61 -11.16 8.07
CA LYS A 117 19.52 -10.26 6.93
C LYS A 117 18.60 -9.08 7.24
N THR A 118 18.92 -7.93 6.67
CA THR A 118 18.22 -6.68 6.94
C THR A 118 17.48 -6.16 5.70
N MET A 119 16.28 -5.60 5.92
CA MET A 119 15.51 -4.91 4.90
C MET A 119 14.95 -3.61 5.48
N LEU A 120 14.99 -2.54 4.70
CA LEU A 120 14.33 -1.28 5.01
C LEU A 120 13.30 -0.98 3.93
N VAL A 121 12.08 -0.68 4.34
CA VAL A 121 10.97 -0.25 3.46
C VAL A 121 10.60 1.16 3.84
N ASP A 122 10.84 2.10 2.94
CA ASP A 122 10.69 3.54 3.15
C ASP A 122 11.52 4.09 4.32
N CYS A 123 11.54 5.40 4.51
CA CYS A 123 12.34 6.04 5.57
C CYS A 123 11.79 7.40 6.04
N GLY A 124 10.51 7.67 5.77
CA GLY A 124 9.86 8.90 6.18
C GLY A 124 10.35 10.16 5.46
N GLU A 125 9.90 11.29 5.95
CA GLU A 125 10.35 12.61 5.52
C GLU A 125 11.84 12.83 5.82
N LEU A 126 12.49 13.76 5.09
CA LEU A 126 13.89 14.13 5.36
C LEU A 126 14.11 14.61 6.80
N SER A 127 13.14 15.31 7.37
CA SER A 127 13.17 15.78 8.76
C SER A 127 13.13 14.64 9.79
N SER A 128 12.65 13.48 9.42
CA SER A 128 12.58 12.28 10.28
C SER A 128 13.86 11.44 10.25
N PHE A 129 14.79 11.72 9.33
CA PHE A 129 16.01 10.92 9.17
C PHE A 129 16.83 10.77 10.47
N PRO A 130 17.01 11.79 11.34
CA PRO A 130 17.73 11.59 12.61
C PRO A 130 17.14 10.45 13.46
N ALA A 131 15.81 10.33 13.53
CA ALA A 131 15.14 9.25 14.27
C ALA A 131 15.35 7.88 13.58
N VAL A 132 15.31 7.83 12.25
CA VAL A 132 15.62 6.62 11.48
C VAL A 132 17.08 6.18 11.71
N GLU A 133 18.02 7.12 11.66
CA GLU A 133 19.43 6.85 11.88
C GLU A 133 19.71 6.34 13.31
N GLU A 134 19.12 6.98 14.32
CA GLU A 134 19.21 6.54 15.72
C GLU A 134 18.66 5.12 15.88
N PHE A 135 17.51 4.84 15.28
CA PHE A 135 16.91 3.50 15.29
C PHE A 135 17.85 2.47 14.62
N LEU A 136 18.33 2.71 13.40
CA LEU A 136 19.22 1.79 12.70
C LEU A 136 20.52 1.55 13.47
N LYS A 137 21.11 2.58 14.09
CA LYS A 137 22.27 2.45 14.98
C LYS A 137 21.96 1.60 16.21
N SER A 138 20.79 1.79 16.84
CA SER A 138 20.35 0.99 17.99
C SER A 138 20.20 -0.50 17.65
N GLN A 139 19.89 -0.80 16.39
CA GLN A 139 19.81 -2.15 15.85
C GLN A 139 21.15 -2.69 15.34
N ASN A 140 22.26 -1.97 15.52
CA ASN A 140 23.60 -2.32 15.02
C ASN A 140 23.61 -2.61 13.51
N VAL A 141 22.88 -1.81 12.72
CA VAL A 141 22.82 -1.95 11.27
C VAL A 141 24.04 -1.28 10.65
N GLU A 142 24.87 -2.07 9.96
CA GLU A 142 26.00 -1.58 9.14
C GLU A 142 25.70 -1.67 7.64
N ARG A 143 24.79 -2.56 7.28
CA ARG A 143 24.37 -2.85 5.92
C ARG A 143 22.87 -3.09 5.86
N LEU A 144 22.25 -2.65 4.77
CA LEU A 144 20.90 -3.01 4.38
C LEU A 144 20.99 -3.95 3.17
N ASP A 145 20.64 -5.22 3.35
CA ASP A 145 20.71 -6.20 2.26
C ASP A 145 19.71 -5.89 1.16
N VAL A 146 18.55 -5.39 1.55
CA VAL A 146 17.48 -4.92 0.66
C VAL A 146 16.91 -3.59 1.16
N VAL A 147 16.73 -2.66 0.25
CA VAL A 147 15.95 -1.42 0.49
C VAL A 147 14.82 -1.38 -0.52
N VAL A 148 13.65 -0.97 -0.08
CA VAL A 148 12.47 -0.78 -0.93
C VAL A 148 11.96 0.63 -0.75
N ALA A 149 11.88 1.40 -1.84
CA ALA A 149 11.10 2.62 -1.91
C ALA A 149 9.73 2.27 -2.50
N THR A 150 8.66 2.42 -1.72
CA THR A 150 7.33 1.99 -2.17
C THR A 150 6.80 2.86 -3.28
N HIS A 151 6.91 4.17 -3.16
CA HIS A 151 6.49 5.15 -4.16
C HIS A 151 7.17 6.51 -3.88
N PRO A 152 7.15 7.48 -4.82
CA PRO A 152 8.03 8.66 -4.77
C PRO A 152 7.51 9.85 -3.95
N HIS A 153 6.62 9.66 -2.98
CA HIS A 153 6.22 10.74 -2.07
C HIS A 153 7.26 10.96 -0.96
N SER A 154 7.39 12.22 -0.53
CA SER A 154 8.44 12.65 0.41
C SER A 154 8.32 12.01 1.79
N ASP A 155 7.12 11.73 2.27
CA ASP A 155 6.86 11.05 3.53
C ASP A 155 7.20 9.54 3.51
N HIS A 156 7.68 9.03 2.36
CA HIS A 156 8.22 7.69 2.18
C HIS A 156 9.71 7.70 1.83
N ILE A 157 10.13 8.56 0.90
CA ILE A 157 11.52 8.57 0.41
C ILE A 157 12.33 9.80 0.83
N GLY A 158 11.78 10.69 1.64
CA GLY A 158 12.43 11.98 1.98
C GLY A 158 13.80 11.82 2.61
N GLY A 159 13.98 10.84 3.49
CA GLY A 159 15.26 10.50 4.10
C GLY A 159 16.14 9.54 3.29
N MET A 160 15.66 9.02 2.14
CA MET A 160 16.29 7.88 1.45
C MET A 160 17.69 8.18 0.92
N ALA A 161 17.96 9.38 0.40
CA ALA A 161 19.29 9.79 0.00
C ALA A 161 20.31 9.67 1.17
N LYS A 162 19.89 10.06 2.39
CA LYS A 162 20.74 9.93 3.59
C LYS A 162 20.97 8.49 4.01
N VAL A 163 19.98 7.63 3.84
CA VAL A 163 20.13 6.18 4.06
C VAL A 163 21.18 5.62 3.08
N ILE A 164 21.09 5.96 1.80
CA ILE A 164 22.02 5.50 0.76
C ILE A 164 23.44 6.02 1.02
N ASP A 165 23.58 7.26 1.46
CA ASP A 165 24.88 7.85 1.78
C ASP A 165 25.57 7.16 2.96
N ASN A 166 24.81 6.79 3.99
CA ASN A 166 25.35 6.36 5.29
C ASN A 166 25.45 4.85 5.47
N TYR A 167 24.72 4.06 4.66
CA TYR A 167 24.68 2.60 4.80
C TYR A 167 25.08 1.88 3.51
N LYS A 168 25.68 0.71 3.63
CA LYS A 168 25.94 -0.16 2.49
C LYS A 168 24.62 -0.80 2.04
N ILE A 169 24.23 -0.58 0.78
CA ILE A 169 23.01 -1.13 0.19
C ILE A 169 23.35 -2.34 -0.68
N GLY A 170 22.66 -3.46 -0.46
CA GLY A 170 22.82 -4.65 -1.28
C GLY A 170 22.03 -4.58 -2.58
N LYS A 171 20.71 -4.38 -2.49
CA LYS A 171 19.80 -4.22 -3.61
C LYS A 171 18.77 -3.15 -3.26
N PHE A 172 18.40 -2.37 -4.24
CA PHE A 172 17.38 -1.34 -4.09
C PHE A 172 16.20 -1.64 -5.03
N TYR A 173 14.98 -1.71 -4.49
CA TYR A 173 13.76 -1.93 -5.25
C TYR A 173 12.91 -0.67 -5.22
N MET A 174 12.37 -0.30 -6.37
CA MET A 174 11.42 0.81 -6.51
C MET A 174 10.51 0.57 -7.72
N PRO A 175 9.33 1.22 -7.82
CA PRO A 175 8.52 1.15 -9.04
C PRO A 175 9.27 1.80 -10.21
N ALA A 176 9.03 1.32 -11.44
CA ALA A 176 9.60 1.89 -12.67
C ALA A 176 8.81 3.15 -13.07
N ILE A 177 8.98 4.22 -12.33
CA ILE A 177 8.24 5.49 -12.48
C ILE A 177 9.19 6.66 -12.26
N GLU A 178 9.01 7.73 -13.02
CA GLU A 178 9.75 8.98 -12.89
C GLU A 178 8.98 9.98 -12.02
N ASN A 179 9.72 10.79 -11.29
CA ASN A 179 9.17 11.90 -10.51
C ASN A 179 10.18 13.05 -10.47
N THR A 180 9.69 14.28 -10.34
CA THR A 180 10.52 15.51 -10.33
C THR A 180 10.58 16.17 -8.95
N SER A 181 10.15 15.45 -7.89
CA SER A 181 10.30 15.97 -6.53
C SER A 181 11.77 15.97 -6.11
N SER A 182 12.17 16.96 -5.31
CA SER A 182 13.55 17.06 -4.80
C SER A 182 13.99 15.83 -4.01
N ALA A 183 13.06 15.16 -3.32
CA ALA A 183 13.34 13.92 -2.60
C ALA A 183 13.67 12.78 -3.57
N PHE A 184 12.93 12.66 -4.67
CA PHE A 184 13.19 11.65 -5.70
C PHE A 184 14.51 11.91 -6.41
N GLU A 185 14.76 13.15 -6.87
CA GLU A 185 16.01 13.52 -7.53
C GLU A 185 17.22 13.27 -6.63
N ALA A 186 17.15 13.65 -5.35
CA ALA A 186 18.21 13.38 -4.39
C ALA A 186 18.46 11.88 -4.17
N MET A 187 17.41 11.07 -4.10
CA MET A 187 17.50 9.62 -3.99
C MET A 187 18.18 9.00 -5.22
N ILE A 188 17.75 9.38 -6.42
CA ILE A 188 18.33 8.88 -7.68
C ILE A 188 19.82 9.25 -7.78
N SER A 189 20.17 10.51 -7.48
CA SER A 189 21.58 10.98 -7.48
C SER A 189 22.44 10.17 -6.51
N ALA A 190 21.94 9.89 -5.30
CA ALA A 190 22.66 9.08 -4.32
C ALA A 190 22.83 7.62 -4.78
N LEU A 191 21.80 7.02 -5.41
CA LEU A 191 21.87 5.67 -5.98
C LEU A 191 22.92 5.56 -7.09
N GLU A 192 22.98 6.56 -7.96
CA GLU A 192 23.97 6.66 -9.04
C GLU A 192 25.39 6.85 -8.48
N GLU A 193 25.59 7.79 -7.54
CA GLU A 193 26.90 8.07 -6.93
C GLU A 193 27.47 6.86 -6.20
N LYS A 194 26.62 6.07 -5.52
CA LYS A 194 27.02 4.86 -4.79
C LYS A 194 27.00 3.59 -5.65
N GLU A 195 26.68 3.69 -6.93
CA GLU A 195 26.59 2.56 -7.87
C GLU A 195 25.69 1.42 -7.33
N VAL A 196 24.56 1.79 -6.70
CA VAL A 196 23.64 0.82 -6.09
C VAL A 196 22.88 0.06 -7.17
N ASN A 197 22.77 -1.26 -7.00
CA ASN A 197 21.98 -2.10 -7.90
C ASN A 197 20.47 -1.86 -7.72
N VAL A 198 19.88 -1.08 -8.62
CA VAL A 198 18.45 -0.74 -8.63
C VAL A 198 17.68 -1.74 -9.46
N ILE A 199 16.57 -2.24 -8.93
CA ILE A 199 15.69 -3.23 -9.54
C ILE A 199 14.26 -2.67 -9.57
N ALA A 200 13.68 -2.63 -10.77
CA ALA A 200 12.27 -2.28 -10.92
C ALA A 200 11.38 -3.34 -10.25
N ALA A 201 10.54 -2.90 -9.31
CA ALA A 201 9.55 -3.75 -8.69
C ALA A 201 8.41 -4.03 -9.68
N ASP A 202 8.09 -5.31 -9.89
CA ASP A 202 7.06 -5.73 -10.84
C ASP A 202 6.43 -7.04 -10.37
N ALA A 203 5.12 -7.03 -10.14
CA ALA A 203 4.35 -8.19 -9.70
C ALA A 203 4.12 -9.22 -10.82
N SER A 204 4.26 -8.84 -12.10
CA SER A 204 3.99 -9.71 -13.24
C SER A 204 5.12 -10.70 -13.53
N THR A 205 6.37 -10.22 -13.59
CA THR A 205 7.51 -11.02 -14.08
C THR A 205 8.57 -11.30 -13.03
N LYS A 206 8.79 -10.39 -12.09
CA LYS A 206 9.81 -10.48 -11.03
C LYS A 206 9.18 -10.33 -9.65
N SER A 207 8.14 -11.09 -9.40
CA SER A 207 7.31 -10.99 -8.20
C SER A 207 7.99 -11.43 -6.89
N LYS A 208 9.26 -11.86 -6.90
CA LYS A 208 9.97 -12.30 -5.69
C LYS A 208 11.24 -11.50 -5.45
N ILE A 209 11.36 -10.98 -4.23
CA ILE A 209 12.60 -10.40 -3.71
C ILE A 209 13.40 -11.51 -3.03
N ARG A 210 14.58 -11.82 -3.55
CA ARG A 210 15.51 -12.74 -2.89
C ARG A 210 16.23 -11.98 -1.77
N TRP A 211 15.80 -12.20 -0.56
CA TRP A 211 16.32 -11.58 0.64
C TRP A 211 16.93 -12.60 1.59
N ASP A 212 16.18 -13.58 2.04
CA ASP A 212 16.57 -14.62 2.98
C ASP A 212 16.00 -15.97 2.51
N ASP A 213 16.73 -17.07 2.78
CA ASP A 213 16.32 -18.40 2.30
C ASP A 213 15.11 -18.95 3.06
N ASP A 214 14.91 -18.53 4.31
CA ASP A 214 13.81 -18.97 5.16
C ASP A 214 12.56 -18.06 5.02
N VAL A 215 12.66 -16.93 4.27
CA VAL A 215 11.59 -15.93 4.15
C VAL A 215 11.19 -15.73 2.69
N GLU A 216 9.93 -15.97 2.38
CA GLU A 216 9.37 -15.58 1.07
C GLU A 216 8.94 -14.12 1.09
N VAL A 217 9.52 -13.31 0.20
CA VAL A 217 9.07 -11.94 -0.07
C VAL A 217 8.48 -11.89 -1.47
N ARG A 218 7.19 -11.62 -1.57
CA ARG A 218 6.45 -11.54 -2.84
C ARG A 218 5.94 -10.13 -3.07
N ILE A 219 6.25 -9.57 -4.23
CA ILE A 219 5.68 -8.32 -4.73
C ILE A 219 4.28 -8.63 -5.26
N LEU A 220 3.28 -7.90 -4.80
CA LEU A 220 1.88 -7.98 -5.21
C LEU A 220 1.48 -6.82 -6.14
N SER A 221 2.17 -5.69 -6.06
CA SER A 221 2.01 -4.48 -6.88
C SER A 221 3.37 -3.74 -6.92
N PRO A 222 3.63 -2.90 -7.94
CA PRO A 222 2.83 -2.62 -9.13
C PRO A 222 2.98 -3.70 -10.21
N PHE A 223 2.17 -3.58 -11.26
CA PHE A 223 2.31 -4.32 -12.52
C PHE A 223 2.86 -3.39 -13.59
N SER A 224 3.92 -3.78 -14.27
CA SER A 224 4.63 -2.94 -15.25
C SER A 224 3.82 -2.65 -16.53
N ASP A 225 2.76 -3.42 -16.80
CA ASP A 225 1.85 -3.25 -17.93
C ASP A 225 0.61 -2.39 -17.61
N ILE A 226 0.55 -1.80 -16.42
CA ILE A 226 -0.55 -0.94 -15.96
C ILE A 226 -0.06 0.50 -15.79
N GLU A 227 -0.82 1.43 -16.35
CA GLU A 227 -0.72 2.85 -16.03
C GLU A 227 -1.75 3.17 -14.93
N TYR A 228 -1.28 3.56 -13.76
CA TYR A 228 -2.12 3.86 -12.61
C TYR A 228 -2.50 5.35 -12.57
N SER A 229 -3.65 5.65 -11.96
CA SER A 229 -4.24 6.99 -11.93
C SER A 229 -3.44 8.03 -11.13
N ASN A 230 -2.65 7.59 -10.15
CA ASN A 230 -1.83 8.46 -9.30
C ASN A 230 -0.61 7.72 -8.73
N LEU A 231 0.32 8.46 -8.10
CA LEU A 231 1.59 7.94 -7.60
C LEU A 231 1.43 6.92 -6.47
N ASN A 232 0.41 7.05 -5.60
CA ASN A 232 0.14 6.11 -4.53
C ASN A 232 -0.16 4.70 -5.08
N CYS A 233 -0.86 4.64 -6.21
CA CYS A 233 -1.21 3.39 -6.86
C CYS A 233 -0.01 2.62 -7.44
N TYR A 234 1.14 3.27 -7.61
CA TYR A 234 2.41 2.60 -7.94
C TYR A 234 3.14 2.00 -6.73
N SER A 235 2.57 2.08 -5.54
CA SER A 235 3.20 1.53 -4.33
C SER A 235 3.60 0.08 -4.49
N VAL A 236 4.84 -0.22 -4.09
CA VAL A 236 5.33 -1.59 -3.99
C VAL A 236 4.63 -2.26 -2.81
N VAL A 237 3.63 -3.07 -3.12
CA VAL A 237 2.92 -3.90 -2.13
C VAL A 237 3.62 -5.24 -2.03
N MET A 238 3.91 -5.67 -0.80
CA MET A 238 4.64 -6.92 -0.56
C MET A 238 3.96 -7.78 0.49
N ARG A 239 3.93 -9.09 0.23
CA ARG A 239 3.69 -10.10 1.26
C ARG A 239 5.02 -10.71 1.68
N ILE A 240 5.28 -10.72 2.98
CA ILE A 240 6.49 -11.29 3.58
C ILE A 240 6.05 -12.44 4.48
N LYS A 241 6.48 -13.65 4.15
CA LYS A 241 6.05 -14.90 4.81
C LYS A 241 7.25 -15.60 5.44
N PHE A 242 7.11 -15.97 6.70
CA PHE A 242 8.02 -16.85 7.42
C PHE A 242 7.25 -18.05 7.97
N ALA A 243 7.54 -19.22 7.48
CA ALA A 243 6.81 -20.46 7.76
C ALA A 243 5.28 -20.29 7.59
N ASP A 244 4.48 -20.39 8.66
CA ASP A 244 3.02 -20.25 8.62
C ASP A 244 2.53 -18.83 8.92
N THR A 245 3.44 -17.89 9.24
CA THR A 245 3.10 -16.50 9.56
C THR A 245 3.45 -15.55 8.41
N ALA A 246 2.68 -14.47 8.26
CA ALA A 246 2.91 -13.48 7.22
C ALA A 246 2.49 -12.06 7.61
N LEU A 247 3.09 -11.08 6.94
CA LEU A 247 2.65 -9.68 6.96
C LEU A 247 2.52 -9.13 5.54
N VAL A 248 1.58 -8.20 5.35
CA VAL A 248 1.41 -7.44 4.11
C VAL A 248 1.73 -5.98 4.38
N LEU A 249 2.68 -5.45 3.58
CA LEU A 249 3.07 -4.05 3.56
C LEU A 249 2.56 -3.41 2.29
N THR A 250 1.81 -2.32 2.40
CA THR A 250 1.03 -1.76 1.30
C THR A 250 1.56 -0.43 0.77
N GLY A 251 2.53 0.21 1.47
CA GLY A 251 2.83 1.61 1.21
C GLY A 251 1.53 2.43 1.26
N ASP A 252 1.32 3.25 0.25
CA ASP A 252 0.10 4.06 0.10
C ASP A 252 -0.84 3.56 -1.00
N CYS A 253 -0.74 2.26 -1.32
CA CYS A 253 -1.63 1.59 -2.27
C CYS A 253 -3.10 1.96 -2.02
N GLU A 254 -3.79 2.36 -3.08
CA GLU A 254 -5.21 2.73 -3.05
C GLU A 254 -6.09 1.65 -3.69
N LYS A 255 -7.40 1.81 -3.57
CA LYS A 255 -8.42 0.84 -4.04
C LYS A 255 -8.28 0.44 -5.52
N GLU A 256 -7.72 1.31 -6.35
CA GLU A 256 -7.42 0.98 -7.74
C GLU A 256 -6.43 -0.19 -7.83
N SER A 257 -5.28 -0.04 -7.16
CA SER A 257 -4.25 -1.09 -7.15
C SER A 257 -4.71 -2.34 -6.41
N GLU A 258 -5.46 -2.18 -5.31
CA GLU A 258 -6.06 -3.30 -4.57
C GLU A 258 -6.95 -4.15 -5.50
N ARG A 259 -7.85 -3.50 -6.26
CA ARG A 259 -8.71 -4.18 -7.24
C ARG A 259 -7.89 -4.89 -8.32
N ILE A 260 -6.87 -4.22 -8.88
CA ILE A 260 -6.01 -4.81 -9.92
C ILE A 260 -5.27 -6.03 -9.38
N MET A 261 -4.74 -5.97 -8.15
CA MET A 261 -4.11 -7.11 -7.50
C MET A 261 -5.09 -8.29 -7.35
N LEU A 262 -6.31 -8.03 -6.84
CA LEU A 262 -7.34 -9.06 -6.64
C LEU A 262 -7.82 -9.68 -7.95
N ASP A 263 -7.87 -8.91 -9.03
CA ASP A 263 -8.25 -9.39 -10.37
C ASP A 263 -7.17 -10.26 -11.02
N ARG A 264 -5.88 -10.04 -10.69
CA ARG A 264 -4.73 -10.66 -11.37
C ARG A 264 -4.04 -11.77 -10.60
N LEU A 265 -4.09 -11.76 -9.28
CA LEU A 265 -3.33 -12.67 -8.44
C LEU A 265 -4.22 -13.69 -7.72
N PRO A 266 -3.72 -14.91 -7.48
CA PRO A 266 -4.40 -15.88 -6.65
C PRO A 266 -4.68 -15.36 -5.22
N THR A 267 -5.84 -15.70 -4.67
CA THR A 267 -6.27 -15.22 -3.34
C THR A 267 -5.31 -15.60 -2.21
N ASP A 268 -4.68 -16.77 -2.29
CA ASP A 268 -3.70 -17.25 -1.30
C ASP A 268 -2.44 -16.39 -1.22
N TYR A 269 -2.19 -15.52 -2.23
CA TYR A 269 -1.07 -14.58 -2.20
C TYR A 269 -1.27 -13.42 -1.22
N PHE A 270 -2.50 -13.18 -0.77
CA PHE A 270 -2.82 -12.05 0.11
C PHE A 270 -2.84 -12.41 1.59
N THR A 271 -3.20 -13.65 1.94
CA THR A 271 -3.41 -14.07 3.34
C THR A 271 -2.22 -13.75 4.22
N ALA A 272 -2.46 -13.00 5.31
CA ALA A 272 -1.44 -12.59 6.28
C ALA A 272 -2.05 -12.28 7.65
N ASP A 273 -1.26 -12.42 8.71
CA ASP A 273 -1.64 -12.13 10.10
C ASP A 273 -1.65 -10.64 10.40
N ILE A 274 -0.74 -9.90 9.76
CA ILE A 274 -0.52 -8.47 9.93
C ILE A 274 -0.77 -7.74 8.62
N LEU A 275 -1.54 -6.65 8.69
CA LEU A 275 -1.71 -5.71 7.58
C LEU A 275 -1.23 -4.30 7.99
N LYS A 276 -0.23 -3.75 7.31
CA LYS A 276 -0.01 -2.31 7.32
C LYS A 276 -1.12 -1.66 6.50
N LEU A 277 -1.91 -0.78 7.10
CA LEU A 277 -2.99 -0.08 6.40
C LEU A 277 -2.44 0.82 5.29
N GLY A 278 -3.03 0.74 4.11
CA GLY A 278 -2.67 1.60 2.98
C GLY A 278 -2.88 3.07 3.28
N HIS A 279 -1.99 3.91 2.77
CA HIS A 279 -2.06 5.37 2.79
C HIS A 279 -2.41 5.91 4.19
N HIS A 280 -1.65 5.44 5.19
CA HIS A 280 -1.76 5.84 6.61
C HIS A 280 -3.17 5.68 7.22
N GLY A 281 -4.01 4.85 6.62
CA GLY A 281 -5.42 4.69 7.00
C GLY A 281 -6.36 5.68 6.32
N SER A 282 -6.00 6.19 5.14
CA SER A 282 -6.90 6.95 4.27
C SER A 282 -8.13 6.13 3.88
N SER A 283 -9.26 6.79 3.66
CA SER A 283 -10.47 6.17 3.11
C SER A 283 -10.36 5.81 1.63
N THR A 284 -9.28 6.24 0.94
CA THR A 284 -8.98 5.85 -0.44
C THR A 284 -8.41 4.44 -0.54
N SER A 285 -7.99 3.85 0.59
CA SER A 285 -7.29 2.58 0.70
C SER A 285 -8.06 1.57 1.55
N THR A 286 -7.54 0.36 1.63
CA THR A 286 -8.04 -0.75 2.47
C THR A 286 -9.51 -1.02 2.20
N SER A 287 -9.82 -1.41 0.95
CA SER A 287 -11.16 -1.84 0.56
C SER A 287 -11.60 -3.08 1.33
N VAL A 288 -12.92 -3.28 1.42
CA VAL A 288 -13.50 -4.47 2.05
C VAL A 288 -13.00 -5.75 1.38
N ASP A 289 -12.93 -5.77 0.05
CA ASP A 289 -12.50 -6.94 -0.72
C ASP A 289 -11.02 -7.26 -0.44
N PHE A 290 -10.15 -6.25 -0.41
CA PHE A 290 -8.74 -6.43 -0.09
C PHE A 290 -8.54 -6.87 1.36
N LEU A 291 -9.23 -6.25 2.32
CA LEU A 291 -9.20 -6.64 3.72
C LEU A 291 -9.65 -8.09 3.92
N THR A 292 -10.70 -8.50 3.21
CA THR A 292 -11.22 -9.88 3.24
C THR A 292 -10.20 -10.88 2.66
N ALA A 293 -9.52 -10.52 1.57
CA ALA A 293 -8.50 -11.37 0.95
C ALA A 293 -7.25 -11.52 1.84
N VAL A 294 -6.83 -10.44 2.52
CA VAL A 294 -5.70 -10.49 3.46
C VAL A 294 -6.10 -11.22 4.74
N ASN A 295 -7.32 -11.01 5.23
CA ASN A 295 -7.87 -11.62 6.45
C ASN A 295 -6.94 -11.51 7.67
N PRO A 296 -6.45 -10.31 8.03
CA PRO A 296 -5.48 -10.15 9.10
C PRO A 296 -6.14 -10.23 10.48
N SER A 297 -5.38 -10.57 11.51
CA SER A 297 -5.79 -10.42 12.92
C SER A 297 -5.41 -9.07 13.51
N VAL A 298 -4.40 -8.42 12.94
CA VAL A 298 -3.86 -7.13 13.39
C VAL A 298 -3.67 -6.19 12.21
N ALA A 299 -4.07 -4.94 12.40
CA ALA A 299 -3.80 -3.83 11.50
C ALA A 299 -2.83 -2.83 12.15
N ILE A 300 -1.92 -2.27 11.36
CA ILE A 300 -0.98 -1.24 11.80
C ILE A 300 -1.14 -0.01 10.90
N ALA A 301 -1.37 1.15 11.50
CA ALA A 301 -1.38 2.44 10.81
C ALA A 301 -0.16 3.25 11.24
N MET A 302 0.65 3.67 10.27
CA MET A 302 1.78 4.57 10.47
C MET A 302 1.35 5.99 10.11
N LEU A 303 1.43 6.91 11.06
CA LEU A 303 0.96 8.29 10.87
C LEU A 303 1.47 9.20 11.98
N GLY A 304 1.50 10.50 11.69
CA GLY A 304 1.88 11.54 12.64
C GLY A 304 0.75 11.90 13.61
N LYS A 305 1.12 12.26 14.83
CA LYS A 305 0.19 12.85 15.79
C LYS A 305 -0.32 14.19 15.22
N ASP A 306 -1.63 14.41 15.34
CA ASP A 306 -2.28 15.64 14.89
C ASP A 306 -2.03 15.94 13.39
N ASN A 307 -1.89 14.91 12.56
CA ASN A 307 -1.65 15.05 11.13
C ASN A 307 -2.78 15.86 10.44
N SER A 308 -2.40 16.72 9.48
CA SER A 308 -3.33 17.60 8.78
C SER A 308 -4.27 16.88 7.81
N TYR A 309 -4.01 15.60 7.51
CA TYR A 309 -4.80 14.78 6.59
C TYR A 309 -6.05 14.20 7.27
N GLY A 310 -6.10 14.19 8.61
CA GLY A 310 -7.18 13.58 9.38
C GLY A 310 -7.10 12.04 9.42
N HIS A 311 -5.93 11.48 9.11
CA HIS A 311 -5.70 10.03 9.15
C HIS A 311 -5.60 9.50 10.59
N PRO A 312 -6.08 8.27 10.87
CA PRO A 312 -6.87 7.42 9.99
C PRO A 312 -8.27 8.01 9.84
N HIS A 313 -8.84 7.97 8.64
CA HIS A 313 -10.18 8.47 8.39
C HIS A 313 -11.24 7.66 9.17
N ARG A 314 -12.39 8.30 9.41
CA ARG A 314 -13.49 7.70 10.17
C ARG A 314 -14.00 6.40 9.52
N GLU A 315 -14.01 6.34 8.21
CA GLU A 315 -14.40 5.17 7.42
C GLU A 315 -13.47 4.00 7.69
N THR A 316 -12.15 4.23 7.70
CA THR A 316 -11.14 3.22 8.00
C THR A 316 -11.28 2.73 9.45
N LEU A 317 -11.45 3.65 10.42
CA LEU A 317 -11.68 3.27 11.82
C LEU A 317 -12.94 2.45 11.99
N LYS A 318 -14.02 2.79 11.26
CA LYS A 318 -15.25 2.01 11.26
C LYS A 318 -15.01 0.62 10.70
N LEU A 319 -14.28 0.50 9.58
CA LEU A 319 -13.94 -0.78 8.97
C LEU A 319 -13.16 -1.68 9.94
N MET A 320 -12.14 -1.13 10.62
CA MET A 320 -11.39 -1.90 11.63
C MET A 320 -12.28 -2.41 12.76
N LYS A 321 -13.23 -1.59 13.20
CA LYS A 321 -14.19 -1.97 14.23
C LYS A 321 -15.18 -3.04 13.74
N ASP A 322 -15.73 -2.88 12.54
CA ASP A 322 -16.71 -3.81 11.97
C ASP A 322 -16.11 -5.22 11.75
N TYR A 323 -14.81 -5.29 11.45
CA TYR A 323 -14.06 -6.54 11.31
C TYR A 323 -13.38 -7.02 12.61
N ALA A 324 -13.65 -6.35 13.75
CA ALA A 324 -13.07 -6.66 15.05
C ALA A 324 -11.53 -6.73 15.06
N LEU A 325 -10.86 -5.95 14.19
CA LEU A 325 -9.41 -5.95 14.07
C LEU A 325 -8.75 -5.16 15.18
N LYS A 326 -7.67 -5.70 15.73
CA LYS A 326 -6.81 -4.98 16.65
C LYS A 326 -5.95 -3.98 15.86
N LEU A 327 -6.24 -2.69 16.04
CA LEU A 327 -5.52 -1.60 15.36
C LEU A 327 -4.44 -1.00 16.28
N TYR A 328 -3.19 -1.04 15.83
CA TYR A 328 -2.09 -0.29 16.42
C TYR A 328 -1.77 0.93 15.57
N ARG A 329 -1.43 2.06 16.21
CA ARG A 329 -1.16 3.34 15.54
C ARG A 329 0.12 3.95 16.07
N THR A 330 1.06 4.35 15.18
CA THR A 330 2.35 4.93 15.60
C THR A 330 2.21 6.26 16.34
N ASP A 331 1.20 7.08 16.02
CA ASP A 331 0.91 8.33 16.73
C ASP A 331 0.51 8.14 18.20
N LYS A 332 -0.04 6.97 18.54
CA LYS A 332 -0.44 6.60 19.90
C LYS A 332 0.57 5.69 20.59
N CYS A 333 1.05 4.70 19.85
CA CYS A 333 1.87 3.62 20.41
C CYS A 333 3.38 3.90 20.36
N GLY A 334 3.84 4.94 19.65
CA GLY A 334 5.26 5.08 19.31
C GLY A 334 5.67 4.05 18.27
N ALA A 335 6.89 3.59 18.31
CA ALA A 335 7.34 2.49 17.47
C ALA A 335 6.62 1.18 17.84
N ILE A 336 6.41 0.30 16.84
CA ILE A 336 5.71 -0.96 17.02
C ILE A 336 6.61 -2.08 16.50
N ARG A 337 7.01 -3.00 17.38
CA ARG A 337 7.74 -4.20 16.99
C ARG A 337 6.78 -5.36 16.84
N VAL A 338 6.92 -6.11 15.76
CA VAL A 338 6.20 -7.35 15.48
C VAL A 338 7.20 -8.49 15.37
N VAL A 339 6.93 -9.59 16.03
CA VAL A 339 7.75 -10.81 16.00
C VAL A 339 6.90 -11.95 15.46
N LEU A 340 7.40 -12.58 14.41
CA LEU A 340 6.82 -13.76 13.79
C LEU A 340 7.76 -14.94 14.06
N ASP A 341 7.29 -15.97 14.77
CA ASP A 341 8.06 -17.16 15.12
C ASP A 341 7.82 -18.33 14.15
N GLY A 342 7.08 -18.07 13.07
CA GLY A 342 6.68 -19.05 12.09
C GLY A 342 5.39 -19.82 12.42
N LYS A 343 4.81 -19.61 13.61
CA LYS A 343 3.52 -20.21 14.04
C LYS A 343 2.58 -19.16 14.61
N THR A 344 3.12 -18.20 15.33
CA THR A 344 2.38 -17.15 16.02
C THR A 344 2.98 -15.78 15.73
N VAL A 345 2.17 -14.74 15.98
CA VAL A 345 2.59 -13.35 15.84
C VAL A 345 2.40 -12.62 17.15
N ALA A 346 3.45 -11.92 17.61
CA ALA A 346 3.41 -11.10 18.80
C ALA A 346 3.70 -9.63 18.46
N VAL A 347 2.94 -8.70 19.05
CA VAL A 347 3.04 -7.25 18.80
C VAL A 347 3.43 -6.52 20.08
N PHE A 348 4.48 -5.73 20.00
CA PHE A 348 5.08 -4.99 21.11
C PHE A 348 5.11 -3.49 20.79
N PRO A 349 4.09 -2.73 21.16
CA PRO A 349 4.13 -1.27 21.02
C PRO A 349 5.06 -0.68 22.08
N GLU A 350 5.78 0.39 21.73
CA GLU A 350 6.64 1.15 22.64
C GLU A 350 5.84 1.72 23.83
N ARG A 351 4.62 2.18 23.55
CA ARG A 351 3.68 2.70 24.54
C ARG A 351 2.36 1.93 24.46
N LYS A 352 1.73 1.68 25.58
CA LYS A 352 0.37 1.10 25.60
C LYS A 352 -0.62 2.12 25.01
N SER A 353 -1.42 1.66 24.05
CA SER A 353 -2.49 2.46 23.42
C SER A 353 -3.67 2.67 24.35
#